data_b4203a108e54be9f564b23ffd05167d0
#
_entry.id   b4203a108e54be9f564b23ffd05167d0
#
_cell.length_a   1.000
_cell.length_b   1.000
_cell.length_c   1.000
_cell.angle_alpha   90.00
_cell.angle_beta   90.00
_cell.angle_gamma   90.00
#
_symmetry.space_group_name_H-M   'P 1'
#
loop_
_entity.id
_entity.type
_entity.pdbx_description
1 polymer ?
#
loop_
_entity_poly.entity_id
_entity_poly.type
_entity_poly.pdbx_seq_one_letter_code
_entity_poly.pdbx_strand_id
1 'polypeptide(L)'
;LSLMILFAAISASAQVYVGGSLAWTHDDNANVGADINQFKLAPEVGYNLNDDWAVAVELAYTHGKTSSAKSNAFSIAPYARYTFFEKNIVRLFLDGGVGFSTYKVKGTDSDNGFEIGIKPGIAVSLTPKLSLQARYGFLGYRDKYAGAGAGRGSISGLDFNPNSLSLGIKYEF
;
A
#
# COMPACT_ATOMS: atom_id res chain seq x y z
N LEU A 1 -4.15 -26.66 -0.92
CA LEU A 1 -5.28 -27.02 -0.03
C LEU A 1 -5.37 -26.07 1.16
N SER A 2 -4.25 -25.77 1.84
CA SER A 2 -4.20 -24.88 3.02
C SER A 2 -4.67 -23.45 2.74
N LEU A 3 -4.38 -22.90 1.57
CA LEU A 3 -4.77 -21.55 1.18
C LEU A 3 -6.29 -21.44 0.96
N MET A 4 -6.92 -22.47 0.37
CA MET A 4 -8.38 -22.53 0.19
C MET A 4 -9.14 -22.64 1.51
N ILE A 5 -8.60 -23.37 2.49
CA ILE A 5 -9.19 -23.50 3.83
C ILE A 5 -9.12 -22.17 4.57
N LEU A 6 -8.03 -21.41 4.40
CA LEU A 6 -7.89 -20.07 4.97
C LEU A 6 -8.95 -19.10 4.39
N PHE A 7 -9.16 -19.11 3.08
CA PHE A 7 -10.21 -18.31 2.43
C PHE A 7 -11.62 -18.72 2.86
N ALA A 8 -11.89 -19.99 3.05
CA ALA A 8 -13.20 -20.47 3.50
C ALA A 8 -13.49 -20.08 4.97
N ALA A 9 -12.48 -20.04 5.84
CA ALA A 9 -12.63 -19.60 7.22
C ALA A 9 -12.86 -18.08 7.34
N ILE A 10 -12.27 -17.29 6.43
CA ILE A 10 -12.42 -15.83 6.35
C ILE A 10 -13.85 -15.46 5.92
N SER A 11 -14.47 -16.23 5.02
CA SER A 11 -15.82 -15.96 4.49
C SER A 11 -16.94 -16.08 5.53
N ALA A 12 -16.68 -16.66 6.70
CA ALA A 12 -17.69 -16.86 7.74
C ALA A 12 -17.89 -15.65 8.67
N SER A 13 -17.10 -14.60 8.52
CA SER A 13 -17.17 -13.39 9.36
C SER A 13 -17.44 -12.16 8.50
N ALA A 14 -18.60 -11.55 8.65
CA ALA A 14 -18.97 -10.30 7.99
C ALA A 14 -18.04 -9.08 8.32
N GLN A 15 -17.06 -9.30 9.16
CA GLN A 15 -16.09 -8.28 9.59
C GLN A 15 -14.76 -8.37 8.84
N VAL A 16 -14.54 -9.46 8.10
CA VAL A 16 -13.31 -9.64 7.33
C VAL A 16 -13.45 -9.01 5.95
N TYR A 17 -12.40 -8.40 5.48
CA TYR A 17 -12.31 -7.93 4.11
C TYR A 17 -10.99 -8.34 3.46
N VAL A 18 -11.02 -8.43 2.16
CA VAL A 18 -9.83 -8.55 1.31
C VAL A 18 -9.79 -7.38 0.36
N GLY A 19 -8.60 -6.97 0.02
CA GLY A 19 -8.42 -5.86 -0.90
C GLY A 19 -7.06 -5.92 -1.56
N GLY A 20 -6.75 -4.86 -2.22
CA GLY A 20 -5.43 -4.66 -2.78
C GLY A 20 -5.36 -3.42 -3.62
N SER A 21 -4.16 -2.97 -3.83
CA SER A 21 -3.87 -1.80 -4.64
C SER A 21 -2.85 -2.10 -5.71
N LEU A 22 -2.98 -1.35 -6.80
CA LEU A 22 -2.02 -1.30 -7.89
C LEU A 22 -1.47 0.12 -7.96
N ALA A 23 -0.19 0.25 -8.18
CA ALA A 23 0.43 1.51 -8.51
C ALA A 23 1.40 1.30 -9.67
N TRP A 24 1.37 2.23 -10.59
CA TRP A 24 2.33 2.29 -11.69
C TRP A 24 2.91 3.69 -11.72
N THR A 25 4.22 3.76 -11.66
CA THR A 25 4.97 5.00 -11.74
C THR A 25 5.90 4.95 -12.93
N HIS A 26 5.82 6.00 -13.73
CA HIS A 26 6.76 6.28 -14.81
C HIS A 26 7.40 7.63 -14.50
N ASP A 27 8.71 7.67 -14.34
CA ASP A 27 9.47 8.87 -14.03
C ASP A 27 10.53 9.09 -15.11
N ASP A 28 10.31 10.10 -15.96
CA ASP A 28 11.25 10.58 -16.96
C ASP A 28 12.20 11.58 -16.29
N ASN A 29 13.23 11.10 -15.62
CA ASN A 29 14.21 11.98 -15.00
C ASN A 29 15.20 12.50 -16.05
N ALA A 30 14.80 13.57 -16.75
CA ALA A 30 15.57 14.20 -17.82
C ALA A 30 16.97 14.69 -17.40
N ASN A 31 17.20 14.87 -16.07
CA ASN A 31 18.47 15.32 -15.52
C ASN A 31 19.49 14.18 -15.34
N VAL A 32 19.09 12.93 -15.40
CA VAL A 32 19.97 11.78 -15.18
C VAL A 32 19.93 10.77 -16.36
N GLY A 33 19.07 11.01 -17.35
CA GLY A 33 18.95 10.17 -18.55
C GLY A 33 18.49 8.72 -18.26
N ALA A 34 17.74 8.51 -17.19
CA ALA A 34 17.27 7.20 -16.79
C ALA A 34 15.75 7.18 -16.64
N ASP A 35 15.08 6.45 -17.53
CA ASP A 35 13.66 6.13 -17.39
C ASP A 35 13.48 5.11 -16.28
N ILE A 36 12.67 5.45 -15.28
CA ILE A 36 12.33 4.55 -14.19
C ILE A 36 10.88 4.13 -14.37
N ASN A 37 10.68 2.85 -14.66
CA ASN A 37 9.36 2.22 -14.68
C ASN A 37 9.20 1.35 -13.45
N GLN A 38 8.14 1.58 -12.68
CA GLN A 38 7.87 0.80 -11.47
C GLN A 38 6.43 0.33 -11.44
N PHE A 39 6.24 -0.93 -11.14
CA PHE A 39 4.95 -1.57 -10.94
C PHE A 39 4.88 -2.12 -9.52
N LYS A 40 3.83 -1.80 -8.80
CA LYS A 40 3.54 -2.30 -7.44
C LYS A 40 2.20 -3.03 -7.44
N LEU A 41 2.19 -4.24 -6.89
CA LEU A 41 0.99 -5.00 -6.53
C LEU A 41 0.98 -5.16 -5.02
N ALA A 42 -0.11 -4.77 -4.37
CA ALA A 42 -0.21 -4.78 -2.92
C ALA A 42 -1.56 -5.36 -2.45
N PRO A 43 -1.68 -6.70 -2.35
CA PRO A 43 -2.84 -7.32 -1.71
C PRO A 43 -2.87 -6.99 -0.21
N GLU A 44 -4.09 -6.88 0.32
CA GLU A 44 -4.34 -6.64 1.74
C GLU A 44 -5.45 -7.55 2.27
N VAL A 45 -5.35 -7.89 3.54
CA VAL A 45 -6.40 -8.54 4.31
C VAL A 45 -6.61 -7.79 5.61
N GLY A 46 -7.86 -7.58 5.99
CA GLY A 46 -8.18 -6.82 7.18
C GLY A 46 -9.44 -7.30 7.87
N TYR A 47 -9.65 -6.72 9.04
CA TYR A 47 -10.76 -7.00 9.93
C TYR A 47 -11.35 -5.68 10.44
N ASN A 48 -12.65 -5.49 10.22
CA ASN A 48 -13.39 -4.36 10.76
C ASN A 48 -13.69 -4.64 12.24
N LEU A 49 -13.14 -3.81 13.13
CA LEU A 49 -13.37 -3.91 14.58
C LEU A 49 -14.73 -3.34 14.94
N ASN A 50 -15.13 -2.27 14.27
CA ASN A 50 -16.42 -1.58 14.36
C ASN A 50 -16.59 -0.69 13.11
N ASP A 51 -17.59 0.18 13.11
CA ASP A 51 -17.92 1.05 11.97
C ASP A 51 -16.79 2.03 11.62
N ASP A 52 -16.00 2.46 12.62
CA ASP A 52 -14.96 3.47 12.45
C ASP A 52 -13.55 2.87 12.35
N TRP A 53 -13.31 1.70 12.94
CA TRP A 53 -11.99 1.12 13.08
C TRP A 53 -11.83 -0.22 12.39
N ALA A 54 -10.73 -0.38 11.69
CA ALA A 54 -10.28 -1.65 11.13
C ALA A 54 -8.78 -1.85 11.35
N VAL A 55 -8.34 -3.09 11.34
CA VAL A 55 -6.92 -3.46 11.31
C VAL A 55 -6.64 -4.31 10.09
N ALA A 56 -5.47 -4.15 9.50
CA ALA A 56 -5.11 -4.87 8.30
C ALA A 56 -3.61 -5.07 8.15
N VAL A 57 -3.27 -5.97 7.22
CA VAL A 57 -1.91 -6.19 6.76
C VAL A 57 -1.89 -6.08 5.25
N GLU A 58 -1.07 -5.18 4.73
CA GLU A 58 -0.74 -5.08 3.30
C GLU A 58 0.58 -5.83 3.05
N LEU A 59 0.58 -6.68 2.03
CA LEU A 59 1.79 -7.28 1.48
C LEU A 59 2.02 -6.63 0.13
N ALA A 60 3.22 -6.13 -0.16
CA ALA A 60 3.46 -5.53 -1.46
C ALA A 60 4.68 -6.14 -2.15
N TYR A 61 4.54 -6.35 -3.45
CA TYR A 61 5.62 -6.67 -4.35
C TYR A 61 5.80 -5.53 -5.34
N THR A 62 7.02 -5.02 -5.42
CA THR A 62 7.37 -3.94 -6.34
C THR A 62 8.45 -4.42 -7.29
N HIS A 63 8.20 -4.26 -8.59
CA HIS A 63 9.17 -4.51 -9.64
C HIS A 63 9.55 -3.19 -10.30
N GLY A 64 10.83 -2.85 -10.26
CA GLY A 64 11.40 -1.66 -10.89
C GLY A 64 12.33 -2.03 -12.03
N LYS A 65 12.26 -1.24 -13.11
CA LYS A 65 13.19 -1.35 -14.24
C LYS A 65 13.71 0.05 -14.56
N THR A 66 15.03 0.17 -14.53
CA THR A 66 15.79 1.33 -15.00
C THR A 66 16.55 0.94 -16.26
N SER A 67 17.01 1.87 -17.06
CA SER A 67 17.76 1.61 -18.31
C SER A 67 18.94 0.64 -18.15
N SER A 68 19.51 0.54 -16.96
CA SER A 68 20.69 -0.29 -16.67
C SER A 68 20.49 -1.36 -15.58
N ALA A 69 19.38 -1.36 -14.83
CA ALA A 69 19.19 -2.29 -13.71
C ALA A 69 17.74 -2.70 -13.51
N LYS A 70 17.53 -3.93 -13.02
CA LYS A 70 16.24 -4.44 -12.54
C LYS A 70 16.29 -4.54 -11.02
N SER A 71 15.21 -4.16 -10.37
CA SER A 71 15.06 -4.23 -8.93
C SER A 71 13.75 -4.89 -8.54
N ASN A 72 13.80 -5.63 -7.44
CA ASN A 72 12.62 -6.22 -6.83
C ASN A 72 12.58 -5.82 -5.36
N ALA A 73 11.39 -5.54 -4.86
CA ALA A 73 11.17 -5.30 -3.45
C ALA A 73 9.95 -6.07 -2.96
N PHE A 74 10.03 -6.51 -1.73
CA PHE A 74 8.91 -7.06 -0.97
C PHE A 74 8.73 -6.23 0.29
N SER A 75 7.48 -5.95 0.64
CA SER A 75 7.16 -5.25 1.89
C SER A 75 5.95 -5.86 2.58
N ILE A 76 5.95 -5.71 3.91
CA ILE A 76 4.83 -6.02 4.79
C ILE A 76 4.51 -4.79 5.62
N ALA A 77 3.26 -4.41 5.68
CA ALA A 77 2.82 -3.20 6.37
C ALA A 77 1.52 -3.45 7.15
N PRO A 78 1.59 -3.83 8.43
CA PRO A 78 0.44 -3.79 9.32
C PRO A 78 0.02 -2.34 9.59
N TYR A 79 -1.29 -2.10 9.60
CA TYR A 79 -1.86 -0.78 9.87
C TYR A 79 -3.22 -0.87 10.57
N ALA A 80 -3.59 0.21 11.24
CA ALA A 80 -4.94 0.46 11.71
C ALA A 80 -5.57 1.57 10.86
N ARG A 81 -6.82 1.38 10.45
CA ARG A 81 -7.62 2.36 9.72
C ARG A 81 -8.61 3.01 10.66
N TYR A 82 -8.68 4.33 10.62
CA TYR A 82 -9.71 5.12 11.27
C TYR A 82 -10.54 5.86 10.21
N THR A 83 -11.82 5.53 10.11
CA THR A 83 -12.79 6.21 9.26
C THR A 83 -13.40 7.36 10.06
N PHE A 84 -13.06 8.60 9.72
CA PHE A 84 -13.50 9.78 10.46
C PHE A 84 -14.68 10.50 9.81
N PHE A 85 -15.05 10.10 8.60
CA PHE A 85 -16.18 10.65 7.88
C PHE A 85 -16.78 9.57 6.98
N GLU A 86 -18.11 9.42 7.08
CA GLU A 86 -18.89 8.57 6.18
C GLU A 86 -20.20 9.29 5.82
N LYS A 87 -20.45 9.41 4.53
CA LYS A 87 -21.70 9.96 4.01
C LYS A 87 -22.06 9.29 2.69
N ASN A 88 -23.24 8.66 2.65
CA ASN A 88 -23.72 7.91 1.49
C ASN A 88 -22.72 6.81 1.06
N ILE A 89 -22.07 7.02 -0.09
CA ILE A 89 -21.12 6.07 -0.66
C ILE A 89 -19.65 6.45 -0.39
N VAL A 90 -19.40 7.62 0.22
CA VAL A 90 -18.04 8.16 0.42
C VAL A 90 -17.61 8.00 1.87
N ARG A 91 -16.41 7.46 2.06
CA ARG A 91 -15.72 7.35 3.36
C ARG A 91 -14.35 8.01 3.27
N LEU A 92 -13.99 8.82 4.27
CA LEU A 92 -12.65 9.37 4.44
C LEU A 92 -11.98 8.68 5.61
N PHE A 93 -10.73 8.26 5.42
CA PHE A 93 -10.02 7.50 6.41
C PHE A 93 -8.55 7.90 6.55
N LEU A 94 -7.96 7.50 7.66
CA LEU A 94 -6.52 7.57 7.94
C LEU A 94 -6.02 6.15 8.23
N ASP A 95 -5.01 5.72 7.51
CA ASP A 95 -4.30 4.46 7.76
C ASP A 95 -3.01 4.78 8.52
N GLY A 96 -2.94 4.41 9.80
CA GLY A 96 -1.75 4.56 10.64
C GLY A 96 -1.06 3.23 10.87
N GLY A 97 0.24 3.13 10.58
CA GLY A 97 0.92 1.87 10.70
C GLY A 97 2.43 1.92 10.57
N VAL A 98 3.01 0.74 10.52
CA VAL A 98 4.43 0.51 10.31
C VAL A 98 4.63 -0.36 9.08
N GLY A 99 5.74 -0.18 8.39
CA GLY A 99 6.09 -0.98 7.22
C GLY A 99 7.55 -1.43 7.27
N PHE A 100 7.78 -2.63 6.80
CA PHE A 100 9.13 -3.19 6.63
C PHE A 100 9.28 -3.66 5.19
N SER A 101 10.41 -3.41 4.59
CA SER A 101 10.69 -3.83 3.22
C SER A 101 12.10 -4.36 3.05
N THR A 102 12.23 -5.28 2.12
CA THR A 102 13.52 -5.75 1.60
C THR A 102 13.59 -5.42 0.12
N TYR A 103 14.65 -4.80 -0.29
CA TYR A 103 14.91 -4.40 -1.66
C TYR A 103 16.19 -5.04 -2.19
N LYS A 104 16.14 -5.59 -3.39
CA LYS A 104 17.28 -6.22 -4.06
C LYS A 104 17.44 -5.67 -5.47
N VAL A 105 18.64 -5.19 -5.78
CA VAL A 105 19.12 -4.93 -7.15
C VAL A 105 19.89 -6.14 -7.65
N LYS A 106 19.73 -6.48 -8.90
CA LYS A 106 20.48 -7.59 -9.50
C LYS A 106 21.99 -7.28 -9.47
N GLY A 107 22.75 -8.10 -8.73
CA GLY A 107 24.21 -7.96 -8.60
C GLY A 107 24.68 -7.16 -7.37
N THR A 108 23.78 -6.80 -6.45
CA THR A 108 24.11 -6.07 -5.22
C THR A 108 23.47 -6.76 -4.01
N ASP A 109 23.98 -6.48 -2.80
CA ASP A 109 23.38 -6.93 -1.54
C ASP A 109 21.97 -6.35 -1.35
N SER A 110 21.15 -7.03 -0.56
CA SER A 110 19.81 -6.58 -0.24
C SER A 110 19.83 -5.48 0.82
N ASP A 111 19.11 -4.40 0.57
CA ASP A 111 18.83 -3.32 1.53
C ASP A 111 17.48 -3.54 2.22
N ASN A 112 17.40 -3.20 3.50
CA ASN A 112 16.17 -3.19 4.27
C ASN A 112 15.69 -1.76 4.48
N GLY A 113 14.38 -1.59 4.49
CA GLY A 113 13.74 -0.31 4.72
C GLY A 113 12.61 -0.41 5.74
N PHE A 114 12.30 0.73 6.33
CA PHE A 114 11.30 0.85 7.38
C PHE A 114 10.47 2.12 7.17
N GLU A 115 9.17 2.06 7.50
CA GLU A 115 8.33 3.25 7.62
C GLU A 115 7.45 3.19 8.87
N ILE A 116 7.14 4.35 9.41
CA ILE A 116 6.09 4.56 10.42
C ILE A 116 5.37 5.86 10.11
N GLY A 117 4.05 5.82 10.03
CA GLY A 117 3.32 7.05 9.70
C GLY A 117 1.86 6.83 9.40
N ILE A 118 1.26 7.89 8.86
CA ILE A 118 -0.16 7.98 8.55
C ILE A 118 -0.32 8.26 7.06
N LYS A 119 -1.28 7.58 6.43
CA LYS A 119 -1.67 7.75 5.02
C LYS A 119 -3.15 8.10 4.96
N PRO A 120 -3.53 9.31 4.54
CA PRO A 120 -4.92 9.66 4.32
C PRO A 120 -5.46 8.97 3.06
N GLY A 121 -6.77 8.71 3.07
CA GLY A 121 -7.43 8.08 1.94
C GLY A 121 -8.91 8.37 1.87
N ILE A 122 -9.46 8.01 0.72
CA ILE A 122 -10.87 8.06 0.40
C ILE A 122 -11.31 6.69 -0.13
N ALA A 123 -12.49 6.26 0.27
CA ALA A 123 -13.14 5.10 -0.31
C ALA A 123 -14.53 5.46 -0.83
N VAL A 124 -14.89 4.84 -1.96
CA VAL A 124 -16.22 5.01 -2.59
C VAL A 124 -16.84 3.63 -2.72
N SER A 125 -17.96 3.40 -2.05
CA SER A 125 -18.70 2.15 -2.09
C SER A 125 -19.45 2.04 -3.43
N LEU A 126 -19.10 1.04 -4.23
CA LEU A 126 -19.77 0.73 -5.49
C LEU A 126 -20.99 -0.16 -5.25
N THR A 127 -20.87 -1.05 -4.28
CA THR A 127 -21.93 -1.92 -3.78
C THR A 127 -21.80 -2.02 -2.25
N PRO A 128 -22.76 -2.65 -1.54
CA PRO A 128 -22.61 -2.89 -0.10
C PRO A 128 -21.35 -3.65 0.31
N LYS A 129 -20.75 -4.39 -0.63
CA LYS A 129 -19.59 -5.25 -0.38
C LYS A 129 -18.32 -4.79 -1.11
N LEU A 130 -18.42 -3.96 -2.15
CA LEU A 130 -17.29 -3.58 -2.99
C LEU A 130 -17.06 -2.07 -2.92
N SER A 131 -15.85 -1.68 -2.60
CA SER A 131 -15.43 -0.28 -2.57
C SER A 131 -14.17 -0.05 -3.40
N LEU A 132 -14.10 1.09 -4.08
CA LEU A 132 -12.85 1.64 -4.60
C LEU A 132 -12.20 2.47 -3.50
N GLN A 133 -10.89 2.40 -3.39
CA GLN A 133 -10.14 3.20 -2.44
C GLN A 133 -8.93 3.87 -3.09
N ALA A 134 -8.63 5.07 -2.63
CA ALA A 134 -7.43 5.80 -3.01
C ALA A 134 -6.72 6.29 -1.75
N ARG A 135 -5.41 6.11 -1.69
CA ARG A 135 -4.54 6.68 -0.65
C ARG A 135 -3.61 7.67 -1.32
N TYR A 136 -3.44 8.84 -0.72
CA TYR A 136 -2.57 9.87 -1.24
C TYR A 136 -1.86 10.63 -0.12
N GLY A 137 -0.54 10.70 -0.21
CA GLY A 137 0.28 11.35 0.78
C GLY A 137 0.75 10.42 1.92
N PHE A 138 1.68 10.93 2.69
CA PHE A 138 2.29 10.26 3.82
C PHE A 138 2.73 11.31 4.84
N LEU A 139 2.45 11.06 6.10
CA LEU A 139 2.95 11.83 7.23
C LEU A 139 3.64 10.90 8.20
N GLY A 140 4.95 11.04 8.39
CA GLY A 140 5.69 10.17 9.28
C GLY A 140 7.19 10.15 9.02
N TYR A 141 7.80 9.05 9.37
CA TYR A 141 9.20 8.78 9.10
C TYR A 141 9.36 7.53 8.22
N ARG A 142 10.22 7.63 7.25
CA ARG A 142 10.53 6.56 6.30
C ARG A 142 12.03 6.55 6.05
N ASP A 143 12.66 5.39 6.13
CA ASP A 143 14.04 5.18 5.74
C ASP A 143 14.15 4.00 4.78
N LYS A 144 14.65 4.25 3.55
CA LYS A 144 14.85 3.26 2.48
C LYS A 144 13.65 2.33 2.20
N TYR A 145 12.44 2.74 2.58
CA TYR A 145 11.26 1.90 2.45
C TYR A 145 10.83 1.75 0.99
N ALA A 146 10.90 0.53 0.48
CA ALA A 146 10.59 0.22 -0.91
C ALA A 146 9.10 0.07 -1.22
N GLY A 147 8.25 -0.11 -0.21
CA GLY A 147 6.80 -0.18 -0.37
C GLY A 147 6.13 1.14 -0.76
N ALA A 148 6.86 2.25 -0.68
CA ALA A 148 6.35 3.59 -0.97
C ALA A 148 6.50 4.02 -2.44
N GLY A 149 7.10 3.21 -3.29
CA GLY A 149 7.38 3.57 -4.67
C GLY A 149 8.81 4.02 -4.93
N ALA A 150 9.03 4.74 -6.02
CA ALA A 150 10.34 5.24 -6.41
C ALA A 150 10.89 6.23 -5.38
N GLY A 151 12.15 6.09 -5.03
CA GLY A 151 12.82 6.95 -4.07
C GLY A 151 13.02 6.26 -2.72
N ARG A 152 14.25 5.80 -2.48
CA ARG A 152 14.67 5.13 -1.24
C ARG A 152 15.48 6.04 -0.33
N GLY A 153 15.19 7.32 -0.39
CA GLY A 153 15.76 8.27 0.57
C GLY A 153 15.04 8.20 1.91
N SER A 154 15.67 8.76 2.94
CA SER A 154 15.01 9.00 4.21
C SER A 154 14.10 10.22 4.08
N ILE A 155 12.85 10.08 4.51
CA ILE A 155 11.86 11.16 4.56
C ILE A 155 11.35 11.27 5.99
N SER A 156 11.36 12.49 6.51
CA SER A 156 10.76 12.82 7.80
C SER A 156 9.81 13.98 7.62
N GLY A 157 8.55 13.78 7.96
CA GLY A 157 7.51 14.80 7.84
C GLY A 157 6.42 14.45 6.83
N LEU A 158 5.99 15.42 6.06
CA LEU A 158 4.86 15.35 5.16
C LEU A 158 5.33 15.16 3.70
N ASP A 159 4.85 14.12 3.05
CA ASP A 159 5.15 13.80 1.65
C ASP A 159 3.85 13.69 0.84
N PHE A 160 3.66 14.60 -0.11
CA PHE A 160 2.56 14.61 -1.08
C PHE A 160 3.06 14.42 -2.51
N ASN A 161 4.00 13.54 -2.71
CA ASN A 161 4.47 13.22 -4.04
C ASN A 161 3.37 12.51 -4.85
N PRO A 162 3.10 12.88 -6.11
CA PRO A 162 2.15 12.17 -6.99
C PRO A 162 2.42 10.67 -7.08
N ASN A 163 3.66 10.23 -6.94
CA ASN A 163 4.06 8.82 -6.92
C ASN A 163 3.59 8.07 -5.67
N SER A 164 3.08 8.77 -4.65
CA SER A 164 2.48 8.16 -3.45
C SER A 164 0.99 7.82 -3.62
N LEU A 165 0.38 8.16 -4.77
CA LEU A 165 -1.00 7.79 -5.08
C LEU A 165 -1.10 6.27 -5.27
N SER A 166 -1.98 5.65 -4.50
CA SER A 166 -2.30 4.23 -4.60
C SER A 166 -3.80 4.06 -4.82
N LEU A 167 -4.17 3.35 -5.88
CA LEU A 167 -5.56 3.02 -6.19
C LEU A 167 -5.80 1.54 -5.91
N GLY A 168 -6.90 1.23 -5.27
CA GLY A 168 -7.22 -0.13 -4.88
C GLY A 168 -8.71 -0.42 -4.83
N ILE A 169 -8.99 -1.68 -4.60
CA ILE A 169 -10.34 -2.20 -4.36
C ILE A 169 -10.36 -2.93 -3.03
N LYS A 170 -11.53 -2.89 -2.38
CA LYS A 170 -11.80 -3.62 -1.13
C LYS A 170 -13.12 -4.36 -1.27
N TYR A 171 -13.13 -5.63 -0.89
CA TYR A 171 -14.32 -6.48 -0.84
C TYR A 171 -14.56 -6.93 0.59
N GLU A 172 -15.74 -6.65 1.12
CA GLU A 172 -16.22 -7.05 2.45
C GLU A 172 -17.14 -8.26 2.31
N PHE A 173 -16.96 -9.27 3.17
CA PHE A 173 -17.70 -10.52 3.11
C PHE A 173 -19.08 -10.45 3.78
#